data_55643d6b0ece8b31ff941603a8e8583d
#
_entry.id   55643d6b0ece8b31ff941603a8e8583d
#
_cell.length_a   1.000
_cell.length_b   1.000
_cell.length_c   1.000
_cell.angle_alpha   90.00
_cell.angle_beta   90.00
_cell.angle_gamma   90.00
#
_symmetry.space_group_name_H-M   'P 1'
#
loop_
_entity.id
_entity.type
_entity.pdbx_description
1 polymer ?
#
loop_
_entity_poly.entity_id
_entity_poly.type
_entity_poly.pdbx_seq_one_letter_code
_entity_poly.pdbx_strand_id
1 'polypeptide(L)'
;MNRRHFLKVMGGGAVASSAALYGCGSKSEPGAASKALGEVPTDKMTYRKNPTTGDRVSLLGYGCMRWPMIKGEGGKDVIDQETVNRLVDYAIEHGVNYFETAPVYLQGMSETATGIALSRHPRDSYFLATKLSNQRNYTRENSLAMYRQSLKSLQTDYLDYYLMHSIGGGSGIQLFEDRYINNGVLDFLLKEREAGRIRNLGWSFHGDVKVFDHVLNMGIPWDFVQSQLNYLDWKHATSRNVTAEYLYG
;
A
#
# COMPACT_ATOMS: atom_id res chain seq x y z
N MET A 1 -1.05 32.27 16.20
CA MET A 1 -2.35 32.49 15.54
C MET A 1 -3.36 31.58 16.22
N ASN A 2 -4.47 32.12 16.78
CA ASN A 2 -5.41 31.27 17.54
C ASN A 2 -6.45 30.63 16.60
N ARG A 3 -7.08 29.51 17.05
CA ARG A 3 -8.06 28.72 16.28
C ARG A 3 -9.19 29.53 15.66
N ARG A 4 -9.65 30.59 16.34
CA ARG A 4 -10.73 31.46 15.86
C ARG A 4 -10.29 32.34 14.68
N HIS A 5 -9.03 32.75 14.64
CA HIS A 5 -8.49 33.57 13.54
C HIS A 5 -8.28 32.71 12.29
N PHE A 6 -7.80 31.46 12.45
CA PHE A 6 -7.66 30.49 11.37
C PHE A 6 -9.01 30.18 10.68
N LEU A 7 -10.07 29.96 11.46
CA LEU A 7 -11.40 29.66 10.92
C LEU A 7 -12.05 30.87 10.22
N LYS A 8 -11.75 32.09 10.64
CA LYS A 8 -12.24 33.32 9.95
C LYS A 8 -11.55 33.53 8.60
N VAL A 9 -10.27 33.21 8.49
CA VAL A 9 -9.52 33.34 7.22
C VAL A 9 -9.92 32.23 6.23
N MET A 10 -10.17 31.01 6.70
CA MET A 10 -10.62 29.90 5.85
C MET A 10 -12.10 29.98 5.51
N GLY A 11 -12.96 30.55 6.39
CA GLY A 11 -14.39 30.73 6.12
C GLY A 11 -14.70 31.81 5.09
N GLY A 12 -13.83 32.82 4.93
CA GLY A 12 -13.98 33.88 3.93
C GLY A 12 -13.67 33.42 2.50
N GLY A 13 -12.87 32.34 2.34
CA GLY A 13 -12.55 31.78 1.03
C GLY A 13 -13.63 30.82 0.48
N ALA A 14 -14.42 30.21 1.37
CA ALA A 14 -15.43 29.22 0.98
C ALA A 14 -16.71 29.85 0.38
N VAL A 15 -17.00 31.12 0.69
CA VAL A 15 -18.20 31.77 0.18
C VAL A 15 -18.01 32.32 -1.25
N ALA A 16 -16.78 32.53 -1.67
CA ALA A 16 -16.49 32.96 -3.05
C ALA A 16 -16.49 31.81 -4.07
N SER A 17 -16.31 30.56 -3.61
CA SER A 17 -16.30 29.39 -4.49
C SER A 17 -17.67 28.72 -4.66
N SER A 18 -18.66 29.01 -3.81
CA SER A 18 -20.01 28.42 -3.93
C SER A 18 -20.94 29.14 -4.93
N ALA A 19 -20.59 30.33 -5.38
CA ALA A 19 -21.35 31.07 -6.42
C ALA A 19 -21.05 30.61 -7.86
N ALA A 20 -20.00 29.82 -8.07
CA ALA A 20 -19.61 29.32 -9.40
C ALA A 20 -20.17 27.93 -9.74
N LEU A 21 -20.95 27.28 -8.84
CA LEU A 21 -21.44 25.92 -9.03
C LEU A 21 -22.93 25.82 -9.46
N TYR A 22 -23.61 26.94 -9.65
CA TYR A 22 -24.98 26.95 -10.16
C TYR A 22 -25.06 27.66 -11.51
N GLY A 23 -24.67 26.98 -12.55
CA GLY A 23 -24.85 27.49 -13.92
C GLY A 23 -24.38 26.50 -14.97
N CYS A 24 -25.34 25.99 -15.70
CA CYS A 24 -25.27 25.27 -16.98
C CYS A 24 -24.90 23.78 -16.96
N GLY A 25 -25.93 22.95 -17.14
CA GLY A 25 -25.80 21.60 -17.67
C GLY A 25 -25.21 21.62 -19.07
N SER A 26 -23.94 21.31 -19.18
CA SER A 26 -23.30 20.88 -20.42
C SER A 26 -22.57 19.58 -20.16
N LYS A 27 -22.75 18.61 -21.04
CA LYS A 27 -22.06 17.33 -21.05
C LYS A 27 -20.55 17.57 -20.90
N SER A 28 -19.99 17.19 -19.76
CA SER A 28 -18.55 17.29 -19.51
C SER A 28 -17.83 16.26 -20.36
N GLU A 29 -17.04 16.69 -21.32
CA GLU A 29 -16.06 15.84 -21.97
C GLU A 29 -14.99 15.38 -20.95
N PRO A 30 -14.49 14.12 -21.02
CA PRO A 30 -13.54 13.56 -20.04
C PRO A 30 -12.17 14.26 -19.96
N GLY A 31 -11.92 15.30 -20.72
CA GLY A 31 -10.65 16.04 -20.77
C GLY A 31 -10.62 17.39 -20.05
N ALA A 32 -11.76 17.90 -19.55
CA ALA A 32 -11.83 19.28 -19.04
C ALA A 32 -11.31 19.45 -17.60
N ALA A 33 -11.29 18.38 -16.79
CA ALA A 33 -10.86 18.48 -15.40
C ALA A 33 -9.32 18.58 -15.23
N SER A 34 -8.53 18.08 -16.16
CA SER A 34 -7.07 18.13 -16.09
C SER A 34 -6.48 19.49 -16.44
N LYS A 35 -7.17 20.29 -17.26
CA LYS A 35 -6.72 21.64 -17.65
C LYS A 35 -6.86 22.69 -16.52
N ALA A 36 -7.72 22.46 -15.53
CA ALA A 36 -7.95 23.40 -14.43
C ALA A 36 -6.91 23.30 -13.30
N LEU A 37 -6.18 22.21 -13.19
CA LEU A 37 -5.20 21.98 -12.12
C LEU A 37 -3.76 22.33 -12.51
N GLY A 38 -3.51 22.68 -13.76
CA GLY A 38 -2.17 22.91 -14.29
C GLY A 38 -1.38 21.61 -14.47
N GLU A 39 -0.20 21.73 -15.01
CA GLU A 39 0.72 20.60 -15.20
C GLU A 39 1.34 20.17 -13.86
N VAL A 40 1.30 18.90 -13.54
CA VAL A 40 1.88 18.37 -12.30
C VAL A 40 3.41 18.37 -12.44
N PRO A 41 4.16 19.04 -11.53
CA PRO A 41 5.61 19.07 -11.61
C PRO A 41 6.24 17.68 -11.46
N THR A 42 7.26 17.36 -12.26
CA THR A 42 8.02 16.10 -12.18
C THR A 42 9.17 16.15 -11.18
N ASP A 43 9.55 17.34 -10.72
CA ASP A 43 10.74 17.62 -9.89
C ASP A 43 10.43 17.91 -8.40
N LYS A 44 9.17 17.74 -7.97
CA LYS A 44 8.72 18.19 -6.63
C LYS A 44 8.31 17.06 -5.68
N MET A 45 8.68 15.81 -5.98
CA MET A 45 8.42 14.72 -5.05
C MET A 45 9.24 14.88 -3.76
N THR A 46 8.56 14.74 -2.63
CA THR A 46 9.20 14.69 -1.32
C THR A 46 9.61 13.26 -1.01
N TYR A 47 10.86 13.07 -0.58
CA TYR A 47 11.39 11.78 -0.15
C TYR A 47 11.68 11.76 1.33
N ARG A 48 11.55 10.60 1.95
CA ARG A 48 12.02 10.33 3.32
C ARG A 48 13.08 9.24 3.27
N LYS A 49 14.10 9.42 4.08
CA LYS A 49 15.17 8.42 4.22
C LYS A 49 14.79 7.45 5.32
N ASN A 50 14.78 6.16 5.01
CA ASN A 50 14.71 5.12 6.04
C ASN A 50 16.02 5.19 6.87
N PRO A 51 15.94 5.41 8.17
CA PRO A 51 17.15 5.56 9.01
C PRO A 51 17.97 4.27 9.12
N THR A 52 17.34 3.11 8.96
CA THR A 52 18.00 1.80 9.09
C THR A 52 18.69 1.38 7.79
N THR A 53 17.99 1.47 6.65
CA THR A 53 18.53 0.99 5.35
C THR A 53 19.16 2.09 4.52
N GLY A 54 18.83 3.34 4.79
CA GLY A 54 19.27 4.47 3.97
C GLY A 54 18.40 4.69 2.72
N ASP A 55 17.40 3.88 2.48
CA ASP A 55 16.49 3.99 1.33
C ASP A 55 15.80 5.35 1.29
N ARG A 56 15.82 6.00 0.14
CA ARG A 56 15.08 7.24 -0.09
C ARG A 56 13.75 6.92 -0.75
N VAL A 57 12.72 6.80 0.06
CA VAL A 57 11.36 6.44 -0.37
C VAL A 57 10.53 7.71 -0.61
N SER A 58 9.79 7.75 -1.72
CA SER A 58 8.83 8.84 -2.00
C SER A 58 7.75 8.89 -0.92
N LEU A 59 7.39 10.10 -0.48
CA LEU A 59 6.35 10.28 0.53
C LEU A 59 4.99 9.78 0.03
N LEU A 60 4.75 9.89 -1.28
CA LEU A 60 3.61 9.27 -1.94
C LEU A 60 4.02 7.88 -2.46
N GLY A 61 3.42 6.82 -1.92
CA GLY A 61 3.50 5.47 -2.46
C GLY A 61 2.31 5.15 -3.36
N TYR A 62 2.51 4.26 -4.33
CA TYR A 62 1.46 3.80 -5.23
C TYR A 62 0.85 2.50 -4.74
N GLY A 63 -0.43 2.54 -4.32
CA GLY A 63 -1.20 1.35 -3.92
C GLY A 63 -1.80 0.64 -5.14
N CYS A 64 -1.36 -0.59 -5.39
CA CYS A 64 -1.77 -1.39 -6.55
C CYS A 64 -3.03 -2.24 -6.33
N MET A 65 -3.78 -1.97 -5.27
CA MET A 65 -4.97 -2.76 -4.91
C MET A 65 -6.15 -2.59 -5.88
N ARG A 66 -6.20 -1.48 -6.62
CA ARG A 66 -7.38 -1.06 -7.41
C ARG A 66 -6.99 -0.68 -8.83
N TRP A 67 -6.32 -1.59 -9.53
CA TRP A 67 -6.04 -1.39 -10.96
C TRP A 67 -7.33 -1.25 -11.78
N PRO A 68 -7.35 -0.46 -12.83
CA PRO A 68 -8.51 -0.34 -13.72
C PRO A 68 -8.85 -1.68 -14.37
N MET A 69 -10.14 -1.92 -14.53
CA MET A 69 -10.67 -3.17 -15.06
C MET A 69 -11.45 -2.89 -16.36
N ILE A 70 -11.38 -3.82 -17.29
CA ILE A 70 -12.17 -3.82 -18.53
C ILE A 70 -12.89 -5.17 -18.70
N LYS A 71 -13.85 -5.22 -19.59
CA LYS A 71 -14.45 -6.48 -19.99
C LYS A 71 -13.54 -7.17 -21.02
N GLY A 72 -13.03 -8.32 -20.63
CA GLY A 72 -12.27 -9.22 -21.50
C GLY A 72 -13.15 -10.21 -22.24
N GLU A 73 -12.53 -11.24 -22.79
CA GLU A 73 -13.21 -12.31 -23.50
C GLU A 73 -14.27 -12.99 -22.64
N GLY A 74 -15.44 -13.24 -23.21
CA GLY A 74 -16.58 -13.82 -22.48
C GLY A 74 -17.20 -12.90 -21.42
N GLY A 75 -16.91 -11.58 -21.45
CA GLY A 75 -17.48 -10.60 -20.53
C GLY A 75 -16.89 -10.63 -19.10
N LYS A 76 -15.83 -11.38 -18.87
CA LYS A 76 -15.13 -11.43 -17.58
C LYS A 76 -14.36 -10.13 -17.34
N ASP A 77 -14.33 -9.71 -16.07
CA ASP A 77 -13.50 -8.57 -15.68
C ASP A 77 -12.02 -8.98 -15.69
N VAL A 78 -11.21 -8.21 -16.41
CA VAL A 78 -9.75 -8.34 -16.48
C VAL A 78 -9.10 -6.99 -16.21
N ILE A 79 -7.84 -6.97 -15.76
CA ILE A 79 -7.11 -5.73 -15.60
C ILE A 79 -6.81 -5.11 -16.95
N ASP A 80 -7.05 -3.81 -17.09
CA ASP A 80 -6.60 -3.02 -18.24
C ASP A 80 -5.08 -2.77 -18.13
N GLN A 81 -4.31 -3.74 -18.61
CA GLN A 81 -2.86 -3.71 -18.50
C GLN A 81 -2.24 -2.50 -19.20
N GLU A 82 -2.82 -2.05 -20.29
CA GLU A 82 -2.31 -0.87 -21.00
C GLU A 82 -2.46 0.39 -20.17
N THR A 83 -3.61 0.56 -19.53
CA THR A 83 -3.82 1.68 -18.60
C THR A 83 -2.95 1.55 -17.35
N VAL A 84 -2.76 0.34 -16.79
CA VAL A 84 -1.82 0.10 -15.69
C VAL A 84 -0.41 0.54 -16.06
N ASN A 85 0.07 0.16 -17.23
CA ASN A 85 1.39 0.55 -17.73
C ASN A 85 1.55 2.07 -17.78
N ARG A 86 0.57 2.79 -18.36
CA ARG A 86 0.59 4.26 -18.42
C ARG A 86 0.57 4.90 -17.04
N LEU A 87 -0.20 4.36 -16.09
CA LEU A 87 -0.27 4.87 -14.72
C LEU A 87 1.05 4.69 -13.97
N VAL A 88 1.73 3.55 -14.17
CA VAL A 88 3.04 3.29 -13.56
C VAL A 88 4.10 4.19 -14.19
N ASP A 89 4.13 4.32 -15.51
CA ASP A 89 5.04 5.23 -16.22
C ASP A 89 4.89 6.66 -15.69
N TYR A 90 3.66 7.16 -15.63
CA TYR A 90 3.35 8.48 -15.11
C TYR A 90 3.80 8.66 -13.66
N ALA A 91 3.52 7.67 -12.80
CA ALA A 91 3.91 7.72 -11.39
C ALA A 91 5.44 7.82 -11.22
N ILE A 92 6.20 6.99 -11.95
CA ILE A 92 7.67 6.99 -11.91
C ILE A 92 8.22 8.32 -12.46
N GLU A 93 7.69 8.82 -13.57
CA GLU A 93 8.07 10.10 -14.16
C GLU A 93 7.90 11.27 -13.16
N HIS A 94 6.86 11.19 -12.30
CA HIS A 94 6.60 12.19 -11.28
C HIS A 94 7.25 11.87 -9.91
N GLY A 95 8.22 10.97 -9.90
CA GLY A 95 9.08 10.71 -8.74
C GLY A 95 8.52 9.72 -7.71
N VAL A 96 7.40 9.04 -7.99
CA VAL A 96 6.95 7.93 -7.14
C VAL A 96 7.90 6.76 -7.35
N ASN A 97 8.46 6.26 -6.24
CA ASN A 97 9.37 5.13 -6.30
C ASN A 97 9.01 3.99 -5.33
N TYR A 98 7.82 3.98 -4.76
CA TYR A 98 7.33 2.91 -3.89
C TYR A 98 5.99 2.39 -4.40
N PHE A 99 5.94 1.10 -4.73
CA PHE A 99 4.76 0.40 -5.24
C PHE A 99 4.40 -0.76 -4.34
N GLU A 100 3.14 -0.83 -3.92
CA GLU A 100 2.68 -1.82 -2.96
C GLU A 100 1.50 -2.61 -3.49
N THR A 101 1.60 -3.94 -3.43
CA THR A 101 0.57 -4.89 -3.82
C THR A 101 0.34 -5.99 -2.78
N ALA A 102 -0.46 -7.00 -3.12
CA ALA A 102 -0.62 -8.25 -2.36
C ALA A 102 -1.21 -9.37 -3.23
N PRO A 103 -0.95 -10.65 -2.91
CA PRO A 103 -1.46 -11.80 -3.66
C PRO A 103 -2.99 -11.88 -3.74
N VAL A 104 -3.70 -11.30 -2.76
CA VAL A 104 -5.18 -11.34 -2.71
C VAL A 104 -5.85 -10.17 -3.42
N TYR A 105 -5.09 -9.19 -3.89
CA TYR A 105 -5.68 -8.02 -4.53
C TYR A 105 -6.21 -8.36 -5.93
N LEU A 106 -7.41 -7.85 -6.24
CA LEU A 106 -8.09 -8.13 -7.50
C LEU A 106 -8.12 -9.63 -7.84
N GLN A 107 -8.48 -10.45 -6.85
CA GLN A 107 -8.59 -11.91 -6.99
C GLN A 107 -7.28 -12.59 -7.45
N GLY A 108 -6.14 -12.02 -7.06
CA GLY A 108 -4.82 -12.55 -7.41
C GLY A 108 -4.18 -11.94 -8.66
N MET A 109 -4.87 -11.08 -9.38
CA MET A 109 -4.37 -10.50 -10.63
C MET A 109 -3.40 -9.32 -10.42
N SER A 110 -3.46 -8.66 -9.25
CA SER A 110 -2.72 -7.41 -9.03
C SER A 110 -1.20 -7.57 -9.12
N GLU A 111 -0.63 -8.61 -8.52
CA GLU A 111 0.82 -8.82 -8.57
C GLU A 111 1.33 -9.00 -10.00
N THR A 112 0.63 -9.80 -10.81
CA THR A 112 1.01 -10.01 -12.21
C THR A 112 0.96 -8.72 -13.01
N ALA A 113 -0.11 -7.94 -12.88
CA ALA A 113 -0.24 -6.68 -13.59
C ALA A 113 0.81 -5.65 -13.14
N THR A 114 1.09 -5.60 -11.83
CA THR A 114 2.14 -4.75 -11.27
C THR A 114 3.52 -5.17 -11.78
N GLY A 115 3.81 -6.47 -11.80
CA GLY A 115 5.09 -7.02 -12.30
C GLY A 115 5.31 -6.69 -13.78
N ILE A 116 4.30 -6.87 -14.63
CA ILE A 116 4.36 -6.51 -16.06
C ILE A 116 4.66 -5.01 -16.24
N ALA A 117 4.00 -4.15 -15.48
CA ALA A 117 4.18 -2.71 -15.61
C ALA A 117 5.58 -2.27 -15.12
N LEU A 118 6.01 -2.75 -13.95
CA LEU A 118 7.28 -2.38 -13.33
C LEU A 118 8.50 -2.98 -14.05
N SER A 119 8.40 -4.18 -14.65
CA SER A 119 9.51 -4.79 -15.42
C SER A 119 9.94 -3.98 -16.64
N ARG A 120 9.19 -2.98 -17.03
CA ARG A 120 9.51 -2.03 -18.12
C ARG A 120 10.51 -0.95 -17.65
N HIS A 121 10.78 -0.85 -16.34
CA HIS A 121 11.67 0.12 -15.71
C HIS A 121 12.87 -0.57 -15.07
N PRO A 122 14.01 0.12 -14.92
CA PRO A 122 15.15 -0.42 -14.19
C PRO A 122 14.74 -0.86 -12.77
N ARG A 123 15.10 -2.10 -12.38
CA ARG A 123 14.65 -2.68 -11.10
C ARG A 123 15.11 -1.89 -9.87
N ASP A 124 16.23 -1.21 -9.96
CA ASP A 124 16.83 -0.36 -8.92
C ASP A 124 16.24 1.06 -8.86
N SER A 125 15.35 1.42 -9.79
CA SER A 125 14.69 2.73 -9.80
C SER A 125 13.48 2.82 -8.91
N TYR A 126 12.99 1.70 -8.36
CA TYR A 126 11.80 1.64 -7.50
C TYR A 126 11.94 0.62 -6.38
N PHE A 127 11.17 0.84 -5.34
CA PHE A 127 10.94 -0.09 -4.24
C PHE A 127 9.63 -0.85 -4.45
N LEU A 128 9.70 -2.16 -4.34
CA LEU A 128 8.55 -3.06 -4.54
C LEU A 128 8.17 -3.72 -3.23
N ALA A 129 6.92 -3.55 -2.83
CA ALA A 129 6.32 -4.13 -1.65
C ALA A 129 5.20 -5.11 -2.00
N THR A 130 5.21 -6.29 -1.37
CA THR A 130 4.07 -7.22 -1.36
C THR A 130 3.94 -7.90 -0.02
N LYS A 131 2.96 -8.79 0.12
CA LYS A 131 2.54 -9.30 1.42
C LYS A 131 2.33 -10.82 1.41
N LEU A 132 2.54 -11.46 2.56
CA LEU A 132 2.11 -12.85 2.77
C LEU A 132 0.65 -12.89 3.23
N SER A 133 -0.25 -13.15 2.30
CA SER A 133 -1.71 -13.12 2.51
C SER A 133 -2.28 -14.52 2.82
N ASN A 134 -1.73 -15.19 3.81
CA ASN A 134 -2.04 -16.59 4.13
C ASN A 134 -3.22 -16.80 5.09
N GLN A 135 -4.11 -15.80 5.25
CA GLN A 135 -5.19 -15.83 6.25
C GLN A 135 -6.16 -17.01 6.09
N ARG A 136 -6.39 -17.47 4.87
CA ARG A 136 -7.34 -18.56 4.57
C ARG A 136 -6.71 -19.95 4.65
N ASN A 137 -5.43 -20.04 4.37
CA ASN A 137 -4.64 -21.26 4.45
C ASN A 137 -3.22 -20.89 4.89
N TYR A 138 -2.95 -21.03 6.16
CA TYR A 138 -1.67 -20.69 6.77
C TYR A 138 -0.76 -21.88 7.03
N THR A 139 -0.99 -23.01 6.35
CA THR A 139 0.01 -24.09 6.34
C THR A 139 1.35 -23.52 5.85
N ARG A 140 2.43 -24.09 6.39
CA ARG A 140 3.78 -23.71 5.97
C ARG A 140 3.96 -23.86 4.46
N GLU A 141 3.55 -25.00 3.92
CA GLU A 141 3.65 -25.29 2.49
C GLU A 141 2.98 -24.22 1.63
N ASN A 142 1.72 -23.88 1.93
CA ASN A 142 0.99 -22.85 1.21
C ASN A 142 1.64 -21.47 1.35
N SER A 143 2.12 -21.12 2.54
CA SER A 143 2.78 -19.84 2.79
C SER A 143 4.06 -19.68 1.97
N LEU A 144 4.88 -20.73 1.91
CA LEU A 144 6.10 -20.73 1.10
C LEU A 144 5.80 -20.73 -0.41
N ALA A 145 4.77 -21.44 -0.83
CA ALA A 145 4.32 -21.44 -2.22
C ALA A 145 3.83 -20.04 -2.63
N MET A 146 3.05 -19.36 -1.78
CA MET A 146 2.57 -18.01 -2.00
C MET A 146 3.74 -17.02 -2.14
N TYR A 147 4.73 -17.07 -1.27
CA TYR A 147 5.93 -16.24 -1.36
C TYR A 147 6.66 -16.41 -2.70
N ARG A 148 6.90 -17.66 -3.11
CA ARG A 148 7.55 -17.95 -4.40
C ARG A 148 6.70 -17.51 -5.59
N GLN A 149 5.38 -17.66 -5.49
CA GLN A 149 4.46 -17.19 -6.54
C GLN A 149 4.48 -15.66 -6.65
N SER A 150 4.57 -14.93 -5.53
CA SER A 150 4.70 -13.47 -5.55
C SER A 150 5.94 -13.02 -6.32
N LEU A 151 7.11 -13.61 -6.06
CA LEU A 151 8.34 -13.32 -6.82
C LEU A 151 8.16 -13.55 -8.32
N LYS A 152 7.54 -14.69 -8.68
CA LYS A 152 7.25 -15.03 -10.08
C LYS A 152 6.28 -14.05 -10.73
N SER A 153 5.16 -13.73 -10.06
CA SER A 153 4.14 -12.82 -10.57
C SER A 153 4.68 -11.39 -10.75
N LEU A 154 5.53 -10.96 -9.83
CA LEU A 154 6.16 -9.64 -9.83
C LEU A 154 7.42 -9.59 -10.72
N GLN A 155 7.84 -10.70 -11.33
CA GLN A 155 8.99 -10.81 -12.23
C GLN A 155 10.29 -10.27 -11.60
N THR A 156 10.56 -10.68 -10.34
CA THR A 156 11.71 -10.18 -9.58
C THR A 156 12.32 -11.30 -8.72
N ASP A 157 13.60 -11.20 -8.44
CA ASP A 157 14.33 -12.14 -7.57
C ASP A 157 14.37 -11.69 -6.11
N TYR A 158 13.99 -10.46 -5.83
CA TYR A 158 13.97 -9.89 -4.48
C TYR A 158 12.84 -8.88 -4.27
N LEU A 159 12.45 -8.71 -3.02
CA LEU A 159 11.46 -7.74 -2.57
C LEU A 159 12.14 -6.70 -1.69
N ASP A 160 11.88 -5.43 -1.96
CA ASP A 160 12.41 -4.36 -1.12
C ASP A 160 11.71 -4.31 0.24
N TYR A 161 10.40 -4.54 0.23
CA TYR A 161 9.55 -4.57 1.42
C TYR A 161 8.61 -5.76 1.38
N TYR A 162 8.67 -6.61 2.39
CA TYR A 162 7.76 -7.75 2.51
C TYR A 162 7.00 -7.70 3.82
N LEU A 163 5.67 -7.85 3.75
CA LEU A 163 4.80 -7.68 4.91
C LEU A 163 4.06 -8.98 5.26
N MET A 164 4.03 -9.32 6.53
CA MET A 164 3.02 -10.22 7.05
C MET A 164 1.66 -9.51 7.02
N HIS A 165 0.70 -10.05 6.25
CA HIS A 165 -0.50 -9.31 5.87
C HIS A 165 -1.57 -9.32 6.95
N SER A 166 -2.11 -8.14 7.27
CA SER A 166 -3.30 -7.95 8.10
C SER A 166 -3.18 -8.59 9.48
N ILE A 167 -2.16 -8.18 10.23
CA ILE A 167 -1.97 -8.58 11.62
C ILE A 167 -3.01 -7.88 12.49
N GLY A 168 -3.51 -8.57 13.51
CA GLY A 168 -4.41 -8.03 14.53
C GLY A 168 -5.89 -8.32 14.33
N GLY A 169 -6.29 -8.88 13.19
CA GLY A 169 -7.66 -9.33 12.96
C GLY A 169 -7.93 -10.76 13.46
N GLY A 170 -9.21 -11.17 13.42
CA GLY A 170 -9.64 -12.52 13.77
C GLY A 170 -9.43 -12.88 15.23
N SER A 171 -8.80 -14.02 15.50
CA SER A 171 -8.51 -14.51 16.86
C SER A 171 -7.29 -13.83 17.51
N GLY A 172 -6.92 -12.66 17.06
CA GLY A 172 -5.89 -11.84 17.70
C GLY A 172 -4.50 -12.48 17.70
N ILE A 173 -3.87 -12.55 18.88
CA ILE A 173 -2.51 -13.08 19.07
C ILE A 173 -2.42 -14.53 18.62
N GLN A 174 -3.39 -15.38 18.99
CA GLN A 174 -3.39 -16.80 18.61
C GLN A 174 -3.33 -17.00 17.09
N LEU A 175 -4.13 -16.25 16.35
CA LEU A 175 -4.11 -16.33 14.90
C LEU A 175 -2.75 -15.88 14.31
N PHE A 176 -2.11 -14.89 14.90
CA PHE A 176 -0.77 -14.49 14.50
C PHE A 176 0.24 -15.60 14.75
N GLU A 177 0.22 -16.22 15.93
CA GLU A 177 1.12 -17.30 16.29
C GLU A 177 0.94 -18.51 15.36
N ASP A 178 -0.30 -18.91 15.08
CA ASP A 178 -0.61 -20.02 14.17
C ASP A 178 -0.18 -19.75 12.73
N ARG A 179 -0.31 -18.53 12.27
CA ARG A 179 0.06 -18.13 10.90
C ARG A 179 1.56 -18.04 10.67
N TYR A 180 2.33 -17.72 11.69
CA TYR A 180 3.73 -17.34 11.49
C TYR A 180 4.72 -18.04 12.40
N ILE A 181 4.35 -18.33 13.65
CA ILE A 181 5.26 -18.88 14.67
C ILE A 181 5.20 -20.39 14.68
N ASN A 182 4.00 -20.95 15.00
CA ASN A 182 3.81 -22.37 15.23
C ASN A 182 4.12 -23.24 13.99
N ASN A 183 4.02 -22.68 12.81
CA ASN A 183 4.32 -23.34 11.54
C ASN A 183 5.72 -23.01 10.98
N GLY A 184 6.52 -22.21 11.69
CA GLY A 184 7.89 -21.84 11.30
C GLY A 184 7.97 -20.98 10.05
N VAL A 185 6.89 -20.26 9.68
CA VAL A 185 6.87 -19.36 8.52
C VAL A 185 7.73 -18.14 8.80
N LEU A 186 7.69 -17.58 10.03
CA LEU A 186 8.52 -16.44 10.39
C LEU A 186 10.01 -16.75 10.27
N ASP A 187 10.44 -17.92 10.75
CA ASP A 187 11.85 -18.35 10.60
C ASP A 187 12.28 -18.42 9.14
N PHE A 188 11.38 -18.86 8.27
CA PHE A 188 11.64 -18.87 6.84
C PHE A 188 11.80 -17.42 6.30
N LEU A 189 10.91 -16.52 6.66
CA LEU A 189 10.98 -15.11 6.21
C LEU A 189 12.25 -14.41 6.71
N LEU A 190 12.68 -14.69 7.94
CA LEU A 190 13.93 -14.18 8.48
C LEU A 190 15.14 -14.69 7.69
N LYS A 191 15.15 -15.96 7.30
CA LYS A 191 16.20 -16.52 6.43
C LYS A 191 16.20 -15.90 5.02
N GLU A 192 15.02 -15.62 4.47
CA GLU A 192 14.92 -14.92 3.19
C GLU A 192 15.47 -13.47 3.29
N ARG A 193 15.26 -12.81 4.46
CA ARG A 193 15.87 -11.51 4.75
C ARG A 193 17.40 -11.59 4.88
N GLU A 194 17.92 -12.55 5.63
CA GLU A 194 19.35 -12.78 5.75
C GLU A 194 20.03 -13.07 4.39
N ALA A 195 19.30 -13.76 3.51
CA ALA A 195 19.76 -14.07 2.15
C ALA A 195 19.60 -12.89 1.17
N GLY A 196 19.05 -11.76 1.59
CA GLY A 196 18.84 -10.56 0.78
C GLY A 196 17.69 -10.63 -0.22
N ARG A 197 16.90 -11.72 -0.23
CA ARG A 197 15.70 -11.82 -1.07
C ARG A 197 14.50 -11.04 -0.53
N ILE A 198 14.50 -10.74 0.77
CA ILE A 198 13.68 -9.73 1.41
C ILE A 198 14.63 -8.70 1.99
N ARG A 199 14.56 -7.44 1.56
CA ARG A 199 15.44 -6.37 2.07
C ARG A 199 14.93 -5.80 3.39
N ASN A 200 13.62 -5.60 3.48
CA ASN A 200 12.94 -5.10 4.68
C ASN A 200 11.75 -6.02 5.00
N LEU A 201 11.76 -6.61 6.20
CA LEU A 201 10.67 -7.45 6.70
C LEU A 201 9.84 -6.70 7.73
N GLY A 202 8.55 -6.63 7.51
CA GLY A 202 7.62 -5.96 8.40
C GLY A 202 6.23 -6.58 8.37
N TRP A 203 5.24 -5.82 8.80
CA TRP A 203 3.87 -6.29 8.84
C TRP A 203 2.86 -5.15 8.64
N SER A 204 1.70 -5.48 8.10
CA SER A 204 0.57 -4.55 8.02
C SER A 204 -0.41 -4.83 9.16
N PHE A 205 -0.87 -3.76 9.80
CA PHE A 205 -1.71 -3.83 10.98
C PHE A 205 -3.15 -3.40 10.70
N HIS A 206 -4.09 -4.26 11.13
CA HIS A 206 -5.52 -3.98 11.08
C HIS A 206 -6.19 -4.62 12.30
N GLY A 207 -5.98 -4.10 13.50
CA GLY A 207 -6.56 -4.83 14.59
C GLY A 207 -6.42 -4.24 15.98
N ASP A 208 -6.45 -5.13 16.96
CA ASP A 208 -6.36 -4.81 18.37
C ASP A 208 -4.92 -4.43 18.75
N VAL A 209 -4.78 -3.36 19.49
CA VAL A 209 -3.52 -2.84 19.99
C VAL A 209 -2.74 -3.85 20.83
N LYS A 210 -3.39 -4.77 21.53
CA LYS A 210 -2.69 -5.84 22.27
C LYS A 210 -1.90 -6.75 21.34
N VAL A 211 -2.42 -6.99 20.13
CA VAL A 211 -1.70 -7.74 19.10
C VAL A 211 -0.54 -6.92 18.55
N PHE A 212 -0.74 -5.61 18.37
CA PHE A 212 0.33 -4.70 17.96
C PHE A 212 1.50 -4.76 18.93
N ASP A 213 1.23 -4.56 20.24
CA ASP A 213 2.24 -4.60 21.27
C ASP A 213 2.93 -5.96 21.38
N HIS A 214 2.16 -7.04 21.29
CA HIS A 214 2.71 -8.39 21.30
C HIS A 214 3.73 -8.59 20.17
N VAL A 215 3.35 -8.30 18.92
CA VAL A 215 4.21 -8.48 17.76
C VAL A 215 5.42 -7.54 17.79
N LEU A 216 5.22 -6.30 18.22
CA LEU A 216 6.32 -5.33 18.31
C LEU A 216 7.37 -5.75 19.34
N ASN A 217 6.95 -6.33 20.47
CA ASN A 217 7.81 -6.67 21.60
C ASN A 217 8.35 -8.12 21.56
N MET A 218 8.22 -8.84 20.46
CA MET A 218 8.75 -10.22 20.32
C MET A 218 10.27 -10.33 20.28
N GLY A 219 11.00 -9.22 20.36
CA GLY A 219 12.45 -9.22 20.20
C GLY A 219 12.96 -9.43 18.78
N ILE A 220 12.06 -9.39 17.80
CA ILE A 220 12.40 -9.47 16.37
C ILE A 220 12.75 -8.06 15.89
N PRO A 221 13.88 -7.87 15.22
CA PRO A 221 14.25 -6.59 14.64
C PRO A 221 13.40 -6.32 13.38
N TRP A 222 12.18 -5.82 13.58
CA TRP A 222 11.31 -5.39 12.49
C TRP A 222 11.89 -4.17 11.80
N ASP A 223 11.87 -4.17 10.48
CA ASP A 223 12.37 -3.05 9.69
C ASP A 223 11.32 -1.95 9.55
N PHE A 224 10.02 -2.32 9.57
CA PHE A 224 8.93 -1.37 9.45
C PHE A 224 7.58 -1.98 9.85
N VAL A 225 6.60 -1.10 10.11
CA VAL A 225 5.18 -1.45 10.27
C VAL A 225 4.37 -0.53 9.38
N GLN A 226 3.38 -1.10 8.70
CA GLN A 226 2.39 -0.34 7.94
C GLN A 226 1.06 -0.32 8.69
N SER A 227 0.70 0.82 9.23
CA SER A 227 -0.58 1.05 9.89
C SER A 227 -1.45 2.00 9.10
N GLN A 228 -2.78 1.86 9.22
CA GLN A 228 -3.71 2.78 8.61
C GLN A 228 -3.73 4.09 9.38
N LEU A 229 -3.47 5.20 8.68
CA LEU A 229 -3.65 6.55 9.16
C LEU A 229 -4.60 7.29 8.21
N ASN A 230 -5.77 7.68 8.71
CA ASN A 230 -6.79 8.34 7.89
C ASN A 230 -7.26 9.62 8.59
N TYR A 231 -7.13 10.74 7.92
CA TYR A 231 -7.51 12.05 8.47
C TYR A 231 -9.03 12.26 8.65
N LEU A 232 -9.87 11.44 8.02
CA LEU A 232 -11.32 11.44 8.23
C LEU A 232 -11.72 10.57 9.43
N ASP A 233 -11.13 9.38 9.52
CA ASP A 233 -11.45 8.35 10.52
C ASP A 233 -10.25 8.02 11.40
N TRP A 234 -9.47 9.01 11.73
CA TRP A 234 -8.22 8.79 12.42
C TRP A 234 -8.35 8.16 13.82
N LYS A 235 -9.55 8.14 14.39
CA LYS A 235 -9.85 7.42 15.64
C LYS A 235 -10.14 5.93 15.44
N HIS A 236 -10.16 5.45 14.20
CA HIS A 236 -10.48 4.06 13.88
C HIS A 236 -9.44 3.48 12.94
N ALA A 237 -8.59 2.60 13.44
CA ALA A 237 -7.60 1.90 12.62
C ALA A 237 -8.25 0.87 11.66
N THR A 238 -9.50 0.52 11.88
CA THR A 238 -10.30 -0.37 11.03
C THR A 238 -11.78 -0.08 11.23
N SER A 239 -12.62 -0.38 10.23
CA SER A 239 -14.08 -0.32 10.33
C SER A 239 -14.68 -1.34 11.33
N ARG A 240 -13.87 -2.12 12.03
CA ARG A 240 -14.26 -3.20 12.92
C ARG A 240 -13.89 -2.95 14.38
N ASN A 241 -14.28 -1.80 14.94
CA ASN A 241 -14.26 -1.54 16.38
C ASN A 241 -12.89 -1.46 17.09
N VAL A 242 -11.84 -1.06 16.44
CA VAL A 242 -10.60 -0.74 17.14
C VAL A 242 -10.46 0.77 17.19
N THR A 243 -10.42 1.32 18.39
CA THR A 243 -10.15 2.74 18.57
C THR A 243 -8.69 2.99 18.29
N ALA A 244 -8.43 3.95 17.43
CA ALA A 244 -7.07 4.38 17.11
C ALA A 244 -6.46 5.28 18.19
N GLU A 245 -7.14 5.49 19.30
CA GLU A 245 -6.66 6.31 20.43
C GLU A 245 -5.27 5.92 20.87
N TYR A 246 -4.98 4.64 20.84
CA TYR A 246 -3.68 4.11 21.21
C TYR A 246 -2.59 4.33 20.15
N LEU A 247 -2.96 4.36 18.87
CA LEU A 247 -1.99 4.54 17.78
C LEU A 247 -1.62 6.00 17.53
N TYR A 248 -2.44 6.93 18.02
CA TYR A 248 -2.31 8.35 17.73
C TYR A 248 -2.37 9.24 18.98
N GLY A 249 -2.42 8.62 20.15
CA GLY A 249 -2.44 9.29 21.46
C GLY A 249 -1.13 9.95 21.87
#